data_7b8d1b9a40b5abd8a33a9d5baeceb53a
#
_entry.id   7b8d1b9a40b5abd8a33a9d5baeceb53a
#
_cell.length_a   1.000
_cell.length_b   1.000
_cell.length_c   1.000
_cell.angle_alpha   90.00
_cell.angle_beta   90.00
_cell.angle_gamma   90.00
#
_symmetry.space_group_name_H-M   'P 1'
#
loop_
_entity.id
_entity.type
_entity.pdbx_description
1 polymer ?
#
loop_
_entity_poly.entity_id
_entity_poly.type
_entity_poly.pdbx_seq_one_letter_code
_entity_poly.pdbx_strand_id
1 'polypeptide(L)'
;MRRRIIMLVVAAALVALAAATLALGGSRGLIWDDGHYAKPGALDDGKELQSQTSVPLGIAVSTAQKAAAGALGQVDLERYHGGIVYMVDIGAQEVRVDAASGKVVAISARD
;
A
#
# COMPACT_ATOMS: atom_id res chain seq x y z
N MET A 1 17.22 -0.83 -19.16
CA MET A 1 15.80 -0.74 -19.09
C MET A 1 15.11 -2.08 -18.90
N ARG A 2 15.47 -3.04 -19.69
CA ARG A 2 14.87 -4.37 -19.56
C ARG A 2 15.13 -5.00 -18.22
N ARG A 3 16.31 -4.74 -17.66
CA ARG A 3 16.67 -5.27 -16.35
C ARG A 3 15.72 -4.84 -15.24
N ARG A 4 15.24 -3.60 -15.34
CA ARG A 4 14.33 -3.10 -14.33
C ARG A 4 12.99 -3.83 -14.36
N ILE A 5 12.56 -4.17 -15.54
CA ILE A 5 11.30 -4.92 -15.69
C ILE A 5 11.43 -6.28 -15.05
N ILE A 6 12.56 -6.95 -15.28
CA ILE A 6 12.81 -8.26 -14.71
C ILE A 6 12.80 -8.19 -13.19
N MET A 7 13.43 -7.17 -12.63
CA MET A 7 13.46 -7.00 -11.18
C MET A 7 12.08 -6.82 -10.60
N LEU A 8 11.23 -6.09 -11.30
CA LEU A 8 9.87 -5.90 -10.83
C LEU A 8 9.09 -7.20 -10.78
N VAL A 9 9.30 -8.06 -11.75
CA VAL A 9 8.63 -9.35 -11.77
C VAL A 9 9.07 -10.20 -10.59
N VAL A 10 10.36 -10.22 -10.31
CA VAL A 10 10.88 -10.98 -9.18
C VAL A 10 10.32 -10.45 -7.86
N ALA A 11 10.28 -9.13 -7.73
CA ALA A 11 9.74 -8.52 -6.53
C ALA A 11 8.28 -8.89 -6.32
N ALA A 12 7.51 -8.91 -7.38
CA ALA A 12 6.10 -9.26 -7.28
C ALA A 12 5.91 -10.69 -6.78
N ALA A 13 6.75 -11.61 -7.22
CA ALA A 13 6.67 -13.00 -6.78
C ALA A 13 6.96 -13.11 -5.29
N LEU A 14 7.95 -12.39 -4.81
CA LEU A 14 8.30 -12.42 -3.40
C LEU A 14 7.19 -11.83 -2.54
N VAL A 15 6.56 -10.79 -3.02
CA VAL A 15 5.47 -10.15 -2.31
C VAL A 15 4.33 -11.14 -2.09
N ALA A 16 4.01 -11.90 -3.09
CA ALA A 16 2.89 -12.85 -2.99
C ALA A 16 3.12 -13.85 -1.86
N LEU A 17 4.33 -14.36 -1.73
CA LEU A 17 4.65 -15.31 -0.67
C LEU A 17 4.60 -14.67 0.70
N ALA A 18 5.22 -13.51 0.82
CA ALA A 18 5.28 -12.83 2.09
C ALA A 18 3.89 -12.45 2.59
N ALA A 19 3.04 -11.98 1.69
CA ALA A 19 1.71 -11.57 2.07
C ALA A 19 0.90 -12.73 2.62
N ALA A 20 1.01 -13.90 2.02
CA ALA A 20 0.27 -15.06 2.49
C ALA A 20 0.67 -15.46 3.90
N THR A 21 1.95 -15.40 4.19
CA THR A 21 2.45 -15.79 5.51
C THR A 21 2.09 -14.77 6.57
N LEU A 22 2.26 -13.51 6.26
CA LEU A 22 2.09 -12.46 7.25
C LEU A 22 0.65 -12.13 7.55
N ALA A 23 -0.24 -12.43 6.63
CA ALA A 23 -1.66 -12.14 6.84
C ALA A 23 -2.20 -12.86 8.08
N LEU A 24 -1.71 -14.02 8.37
CA LEU A 24 -2.17 -14.77 9.54
C LEU A 24 -1.69 -14.15 10.84
N GLY A 25 -0.44 -13.77 10.89
CA GLY A 25 0.12 -13.17 12.10
C GLY A 25 -0.29 -11.73 12.27
N GLY A 26 -0.32 -10.99 11.16
CA GLY A 26 -0.60 -9.56 11.21
C GLY A 26 -1.99 -9.22 11.69
N SER A 27 -2.98 -10.03 11.31
CA SER A 27 -4.35 -9.71 11.70
C SER A 27 -4.53 -9.77 13.20
N ARG A 28 -3.86 -10.65 13.88
CA ARG A 28 -4.02 -10.73 15.33
C ARG A 28 -3.37 -9.56 16.03
N GLY A 29 -2.23 -9.13 15.56
CA GLY A 29 -1.55 -8.00 16.15
C GLY A 29 -2.34 -6.71 16.05
N LEU A 30 -3.01 -6.53 14.94
CA LEU A 30 -3.78 -5.31 14.72
C LEU A 30 -5.01 -5.20 15.58
N ILE A 31 -5.58 -6.31 15.97
CA ILE A 31 -6.80 -6.31 16.77
C ILE A 31 -6.58 -5.68 18.13
N TRP A 32 -5.38 -5.75 18.62
CA TRP A 32 -5.07 -5.30 19.96
C TRP A 32 -4.82 -3.83 20.09
N ASP A 33 -4.65 -3.18 19.00
CA ASP A 33 -4.42 -1.78 19.09
C ASP A 33 -5.71 -1.11 19.50
N ASP A 34 -5.63 -0.05 20.06
CA ASP A 34 -6.60 0.74 20.74
C ASP A 34 -7.95 0.92 20.05
N GLY A 35 -8.21 0.24 18.99
CA GLY A 35 -9.49 0.34 18.30
C GLY A 35 -9.64 1.57 17.44
N HIS A 36 -8.61 2.36 17.33
CA HIS A 36 -8.65 3.54 16.48
C HIS A 36 -8.27 3.24 15.05
N TYR A 37 -7.72 2.08 14.82
CA TYR A 37 -7.22 1.77 13.49
C TYR A 37 -8.33 1.33 12.58
N ALA A 38 -8.27 1.78 11.37
CA ALA A 38 -9.05 1.21 10.32
C ALA A 38 -8.56 -0.22 10.08
N LYS A 39 -9.41 -1.05 9.50
CA LYS A 39 -8.99 -2.39 9.11
C LYS A 39 -7.86 -2.30 8.10
N PRO A 40 -6.99 -3.32 8.05
CA PRO A 40 -5.95 -3.34 7.02
C PRO A 40 -6.53 -3.11 5.64
N GLY A 41 -5.95 -2.17 4.92
CA GLY A 41 -6.42 -1.82 3.58
C GLY A 41 -7.57 -0.84 3.53
N ALA A 42 -8.16 -0.50 4.66
CA ALA A 42 -9.19 0.53 4.69
C ALA A 42 -8.54 1.90 4.77
N LEU A 43 -9.22 2.89 4.20
CA LEU A 43 -8.72 4.25 4.20
C LEU A 43 -8.83 4.86 5.59
N ASP A 44 -7.74 5.40 6.08
CA ASP A 44 -7.68 6.02 7.40
C ASP A 44 -7.65 7.55 7.29
N ASP A 45 -6.49 8.13 6.99
CA ASP A 45 -6.36 9.58 6.88
C ASP A 45 -6.57 10.05 5.45
N GLY A 46 -7.01 11.29 5.32
CA GLY A 46 -7.15 11.91 4.01
C GLY A 46 -8.46 11.60 3.32
N LYS A 47 -9.47 11.18 4.05
CA LYS A 47 -10.75 10.82 3.46
C LYS A 47 -11.38 11.94 2.66
N GLU A 48 -11.08 13.17 3.03
CA GLU A 48 -11.60 14.33 2.30
C GLU A 48 -11.05 14.41 0.88
N LEU A 49 -9.96 13.73 0.60
CA LEU A 49 -9.38 13.72 -0.74
C LEU A 49 -10.00 12.64 -1.64
N GLN A 50 -10.81 11.78 -1.07
CA GLN A 50 -11.32 10.62 -1.78
C GLN A 50 -12.13 10.98 -3.04
N SER A 51 -12.86 12.08 -2.97
CA SER A 51 -13.63 12.53 -4.13
C SER A 51 -12.78 12.99 -5.30
N GLN A 52 -11.49 13.18 -5.08
CA GLN A 52 -10.58 13.65 -6.11
C GLN A 52 -9.75 12.52 -6.71
N THR A 53 -10.00 11.29 -6.32
CA THR A 53 -9.25 10.15 -6.85
C THR A 53 -9.98 9.54 -8.03
N SER A 54 -9.22 9.02 -9.00
CA SER A 54 -9.77 8.27 -10.12
C SER A 54 -9.59 6.78 -9.92
N VAL A 55 -8.56 6.39 -9.19
CA VAL A 55 -8.24 4.98 -8.94
C VAL A 55 -8.95 4.54 -7.67
N PRO A 56 -9.74 3.47 -7.73
CA PRO A 56 -10.41 2.96 -6.52
C PRO A 56 -9.42 2.46 -5.49
N LEU A 57 -9.80 2.58 -4.23
CA LEU A 57 -8.97 2.14 -3.11
C LEU A 57 -8.48 0.71 -3.27
N GLY A 58 -9.37 -0.21 -3.63
CA GLY A 58 -9.00 -1.61 -3.76
C GLY A 58 -7.92 -1.86 -4.80
N ILE A 59 -7.94 -1.08 -5.88
CA ILE A 59 -6.93 -1.20 -6.93
C ILE A 59 -5.59 -0.70 -6.40
N ALA A 60 -5.59 0.42 -5.70
CA ALA A 60 -4.36 0.96 -5.12
C ALA A 60 -3.74 -0.01 -4.13
N VAL A 61 -4.56 -0.62 -3.28
CA VAL A 61 -4.08 -1.61 -2.32
C VAL A 61 -3.47 -2.81 -3.02
N SER A 62 -4.16 -3.34 -4.03
CA SER A 62 -3.67 -4.48 -4.78
C SER A 62 -2.34 -4.16 -5.48
N THR A 63 -2.24 -2.97 -6.04
CA THR A 63 -1.01 -2.53 -6.69
C THR A 63 0.15 -2.44 -5.69
N ALA A 64 -0.12 -1.89 -4.52
CA ALA A 64 0.90 -1.78 -3.49
C ALA A 64 1.36 -3.15 -3.00
N GLN A 65 0.44 -4.08 -2.86
CA GLN A 65 0.77 -5.42 -2.42
C GLN A 65 1.65 -6.17 -3.41
N LYS A 66 1.54 -5.84 -4.67
CA LYS A 66 2.41 -6.42 -5.69
C LYS A 66 3.79 -5.76 -5.71
N ALA A 67 3.89 -4.58 -5.17
CA ALA A 67 5.12 -3.80 -5.25
C ALA A 67 6.04 -3.98 -4.04
N ALA A 68 5.52 -4.43 -2.91
CA ALA A 68 6.33 -4.56 -1.71
C ALA A 68 5.90 -5.79 -0.92
N ALA A 69 6.86 -6.38 -0.21
CA ALA A 69 6.61 -7.58 0.60
C ALA A 69 6.22 -7.17 2.01
N GLY A 70 5.24 -7.87 2.56
CA GLY A 70 4.86 -7.66 3.94
C GLY A 70 3.36 -7.64 4.13
N ALA A 71 2.96 -7.49 5.37
CA ALA A 71 1.55 -7.43 5.73
C ALA A 71 0.96 -6.08 5.36
N LEU A 72 -0.26 -6.11 4.87
CA LEU A 72 -1.00 -4.90 4.57
C LEU A 72 -1.35 -4.19 5.87
N GLY A 73 -1.09 -2.89 5.90
CA GLY A 73 -1.41 -2.06 7.04
C GLY A 73 -2.38 -0.95 6.67
N GLN A 74 -2.10 0.24 7.16
CA GLN A 74 -2.95 1.40 6.93
C GLN A 74 -2.83 1.93 5.53
N VAL A 75 -3.88 2.61 5.10
CA VAL A 75 -3.89 3.34 3.83
C VAL A 75 -4.34 4.76 4.11
N ASP A 76 -3.57 5.71 3.61
CA ASP A 76 -3.90 7.12 3.71
C ASP A 76 -3.94 7.74 2.32
N LEU A 77 -4.68 8.81 2.18
CA LEU A 77 -4.60 9.67 1.01
C LEU A 77 -3.85 10.92 1.41
N GLU A 78 -2.93 11.35 0.56
CA GLU A 78 -2.17 12.55 0.84
C GLU A 78 -1.82 13.27 -0.45
N ARG A 79 -1.53 14.55 -0.31
CA ARG A 79 -1.03 15.32 -1.44
C ARG A 79 0.46 15.06 -1.58
N TYR A 80 0.90 14.86 -2.81
CA TYR A 80 2.27 14.47 -3.07
C TYR A 80 2.68 15.02 -4.43
N HIS A 81 3.66 15.91 -4.44
CA HIS A 81 4.23 16.48 -5.68
C HIS A 81 3.16 17.00 -6.64
N GLY A 82 2.21 17.75 -6.11
CA GLY A 82 1.18 18.35 -6.93
C GLY A 82 0.01 17.45 -7.28
N GLY A 83 0.06 16.20 -6.88
CA GLY A 83 -1.04 15.26 -7.09
C GLY A 83 -1.54 14.67 -5.81
N ILE A 84 -2.27 13.60 -5.91
CA ILE A 84 -2.77 12.86 -4.76
C ILE A 84 -2.32 11.42 -4.89
N VAL A 85 -1.86 10.83 -3.80
CA VAL A 85 -1.46 9.43 -3.77
C VAL A 85 -2.16 8.70 -2.64
N TYR A 86 -2.33 7.40 -2.84
CA TYR A 86 -2.61 6.49 -1.76
C TYR A 86 -1.27 6.08 -1.17
N MET A 87 -1.10 6.29 0.11
CA MET A 87 0.09 5.80 0.80
C MET A 87 -0.30 4.54 1.53
N VAL A 88 0.23 3.42 1.10
CA VAL A 88 -0.15 2.10 1.60
C VAL A 88 1.01 1.51 2.38
N ASP A 89 0.77 1.18 3.65
CA ASP A 89 1.78 0.52 4.47
C ASP A 89 1.81 -0.97 4.14
N ILE A 90 2.96 -1.45 3.73
CA ILE A 90 3.17 -2.87 3.46
C ILE A 90 4.41 -3.31 4.24
N GLY A 91 4.20 -4.04 5.32
CA GLY A 91 5.32 -4.46 6.16
C GLY A 91 6.07 -3.27 6.70
N ALA A 92 7.35 -3.21 6.43
CA ALA A 92 8.21 -2.11 6.87
C ALA A 92 8.32 -0.98 5.86
N GLN A 93 7.48 -0.99 4.83
CA GLN A 93 7.57 -0.02 3.74
C GLN A 93 6.28 0.74 3.55
N GLU A 94 6.42 1.92 2.94
CA GLU A 94 5.28 2.71 2.48
C GLU A 94 5.33 2.74 0.96
N VAL A 95 4.22 2.39 0.34
CA VAL A 95 4.11 2.41 -1.11
C VAL A 95 3.17 3.52 -1.50
N ARG A 96 3.63 4.45 -2.31
CA ARG A 96 2.77 5.52 -2.80
C ARG A 96 2.30 5.19 -4.21
N VAL A 97 0.98 5.14 -4.34
CA VAL A 97 0.32 4.83 -5.60
C VAL A 97 -0.42 6.07 -6.07
N ASP A 98 -0.12 6.53 -7.26
CA ASP A 98 -0.76 7.71 -7.80
C ASP A 98 -2.26 7.50 -7.93
N ALA A 99 -3.05 8.37 -7.33
CA ALA A 99 -4.50 8.21 -7.29
C ALA A 99 -5.19 8.53 -8.61
N ALA A 100 -4.47 9.09 -9.55
CA ALA A 100 -5.03 9.36 -10.88
C ALA A 100 -4.69 8.25 -11.86
N SER A 101 -3.46 7.75 -11.82
CA SER A 101 -2.99 6.77 -12.81
C SER A 101 -2.92 5.34 -12.30
N GLY A 102 -2.84 5.16 -11.00
CA GLY A 102 -2.68 3.83 -10.40
C GLY A 102 -1.25 3.33 -10.42
N LYS A 103 -0.29 4.17 -10.77
CA LYS A 103 1.10 3.76 -10.83
C LYS A 103 1.79 3.96 -9.50
N VAL A 104 2.72 3.07 -9.17
CA VAL A 104 3.57 3.25 -8.01
C VAL A 104 4.55 4.37 -8.33
N VAL A 105 4.57 5.38 -7.49
CA VAL A 105 5.45 6.53 -7.69
C VAL A 105 6.58 6.60 -6.67
N ALA A 106 6.47 5.89 -5.56
CA ALA A 106 7.54 5.86 -4.57
C ALA A 106 7.36 4.68 -3.63
N ILE A 107 8.47 4.13 -3.18
CA ILE A 107 8.49 3.12 -2.12
C ILE A 107 9.60 3.54 -1.18
N SER A 108 9.27 3.63 0.10
CA SER A 108 10.24 4.05 1.10
C SER A 108 10.02 3.28 2.39
N ALA A 109 11.00 3.35 3.28
CA ALA A 109 10.86 2.72 4.59
C ALA A 109 9.85 3.49 5.42
N ARG A 110 9.10 2.77 6.23
CA ARG A 110 8.21 3.40 7.20
C ARG A 110 9.01 3.98 8.34
N ASP A 111 8.47 5.04 8.89
CA ASP A 111 9.09 5.66 10.07
C ASP A 111 8.86 4.88 11.35
#